data_e8571b76bc21c736518104f1ce11d7c8
#
_entry.id   e8571b76bc21c736518104f1ce11d7c8
#
_cell.length_a   1.000
_cell.length_b   1.000
_cell.length_c   1.000
_cell.angle_alpha   90.00
_cell.angle_beta   90.00
_cell.angle_gamma   90.00
#
_symmetry.space_group_name_H-M   'P 1'
#
loop_
_entity.id
_entity.type
_entity.pdbx_description
1 polymer ?
#
loop_
_entity_poly.entity_id
_entity_poly.type
_entity_poly.pdbx_seq_one_letter_code
_entity_poly.pdbx_strand_id
1 'polypeptide(L)'
;MAQAAGDLGIDLGTSNVVIYMKGRGVIFREPSVVAVDRETNNIIAFGTEAYRMIGRAPSNVSIIRPLAQGEMIDFDLTNSMLRYYITSITGKRFLARPRAVMAVPSGVKEMEKKALVSAMFDAGLRRTQLLDRTIAAALVAQLNFLGSYGSLVADMSAGGTDLAVLCNGAVTVMSSVPVGGDHFDDSVIRYLRKKHNLLIGERTAEQVKMTLGGAVRRNPKVVMDVTGRNLISGLPKTLTIDSDEIYEALVDNVNELIEGVQVVIERTPPQLASDIFEGGLTLTGGASGLYGLAECISDVLKIPCQVAQDAKDCVVLGCAKVLMNPAGMRHLLERG
;
A
#
# COMPACT_ATOMS: atom_id res chain seq x y z
N MET A 1 2.55 32.73 15.37
CA MET A 1 3.59 32.69 14.34
C MET A 1 3.22 31.55 13.38
N ALA A 2 2.98 31.84 12.10
CA ALA A 2 2.74 30.79 11.11
C ALA A 2 4.04 30.00 10.95
N GLN A 3 4.08 28.76 11.44
CA GLN A 3 5.21 27.87 11.24
C GLN A 3 5.40 27.66 9.74
N ALA A 4 6.61 27.85 9.23
CA ALA A 4 6.96 27.52 7.86
C ALA A 4 6.64 26.04 7.61
N ALA A 5 5.83 25.74 6.60
CA ALA A 5 5.53 24.37 6.24
C ALA A 5 6.83 23.68 5.81
N GLY A 6 7.19 22.61 6.49
CA GLY A 6 8.36 21.79 6.16
C GLY A 6 8.15 21.04 4.84
N ASP A 7 9.25 20.61 4.20
CA ASP A 7 9.20 19.75 3.02
C ASP A 7 8.44 18.44 3.33
N LEU A 8 7.73 17.89 2.35
CA LEU A 8 6.80 16.78 2.50
C LEU A 8 7.30 15.51 1.82
N GLY A 9 7.22 14.38 2.53
CA GLY A 9 7.27 13.03 1.96
C GLY A 9 5.84 12.52 1.80
N ILE A 10 5.49 12.01 0.62
CA ILE A 10 4.12 11.59 0.31
C ILE A 10 4.13 10.15 -0.21
N ASP A 11 3.37 9.29 0.46
CA ASP A 11 2.99 7.98 -0.06
C ASP A 11 1.52 8.04 -0.48
N LEU A 12 1.28 7.96 -1.79
CA LEU A 12 -0.04 7.92 -2.40
C LEU A 12 -0.43 6.45 -2.62
N GLY A 13 -0.93 5.81 -1.58
CA GLY A 13 -1.34 4.41 -1.63
C GLY A 13 -2.81 4.21 -2.01
N THR A 14 -3.13 3.01 -2.51
CA THR A 14 -4.50 2.59 -2.86
C THR A 14 -5.46 2.69 -1.67
N SER A 15 -5.03 2.28 -0.49
CA SER A 15 -5.86 2.32 0.73
C SER A 15 -5.75 3.65 1.48
N ASN A 16 -4.54 4.20 1.59
CA ASN A 16 -4.28 5.40 2.38
C ASN A 16 -3.30 6.34 1.71
N VAL A 17 -3.51 7.64 1.88
CA VAL A 17 -2.50 8.68 1.66
C VAL A 17 -1.80 8.93 2.98
N VAL A 18 -0.46 8.80 2.99
CA VAL A 18 0.37 9.05 4.17
C VAL A 18 1.33 10.19 3.87
N ILE A 19 1.40 11.18 4.77
CA ILE A 19 2.27 12.33 4.58
C ILE A 19 3.19 12.52 5.79
N TYR A 20 4.48 12.55 5.49
CA TYR A 20 5.54 12.95 6.40
C TYR A 20 5.89 14.42 6.20
N MET A 21 6.12 15.16 7.28
CA MET A 21 6.64 16.52 7.23
C MET A 21 8.02 16.58 7.90
N LYS A 22 8.99 17.16 7.20
CA LYS A 22 10.36 17.33 7.73
C LYS A 22 10.35 18.04 9.08
N GLY A 23 10.95 17.39 10.08
CA GLY A 23 11.01 17.89 11.46
C GLY A 23 9.78 17.60 12.33
N ARG A 24 8.74 16.94 11.80
CA ARG A 24 7.53 16.59 12.55
C ARG A 24 7.14 15.12 12.49
N GLY A 25 7.76 14.34 11.61
CA GLY A 25 7.41 12.92 11.41
C GLY A 25 6.20 12.72 10.49
N VAL A 26 5.57 11.56 10.58
CA VAL A 26 4.31 11.25 9.90
C VAL A 26 3.20 12.05 10.58
N ILE A 27 2.64 13.01 9.86
CA ILE A 27 1.65 13.98 10.40
C ILE A 27 0.24 13.74 9.89
N PHE A 28 0.09 12.90 8.86
CA PHE A 28 -1.17 12.72 8.19
C PHE A 28 -1.31 11.29 7.67
N ARG A 29 -2.48 10.70 7.88
CA ARG A 29 -2.87 9.40 7.34
C ARG A 29 -4.38 9.39 7.17
N GLU A 30 -4.83 9.36 5.92
CA GLU A 30 -6.24 9.33 5.57
C GLU A 30 -6.52 8.29 4.49
N PRO A 31 -7.68 7.62 4.52
CA PRO A 31 -8.10 6.72 3.46
C PRO A 31 -8.14 7.38 2.09
N SER A 32 -7.72 6.66 1.04
CA SER A 32 -7.79 7.09 -0.36
C SER A 32 -9.22 6.87 -0.90
N VAL A 33 -10.20 7.56 -0.32
CA VAL A 33 -11.64 7.39 -0.61
C VAL A 33 -12.30 8.75 -0.74
N VAL A 34 -13.21 8.87 -1.70
CA VAL A 34 -14.00 10.08 -1.99
C VAL A 34 -15.48 9.72 -2.05
N ALA A 35 -16.33 10.50 -1.40
CA ALA A 35 -17.78 10.40 -1.52
C ALA A 35 -18.28 11.48 -2.49
N VAL A 36 -19.06 11.06 -3.49
CA VAL A 36 -19.56 11.92 -4.58
C VAL A 36 -21.08 11.80 -4.67
N ASP A 37 -21.77 12.92 -4.78
CA ASP A 37 -23.20 12.96 -5.11
C ASP A 37 -23.40 12.59 -6.58
N ARG A 38 -24.25 11.60 -6.84
CA ARG A 38 -24.47 11.03 -8.19
C ARG A 38 -25.23 11.97 -9.14
N GLU A 39 -26.02 12.88 -8.61
CA GLU A 39 -26.85 13.79 -9.41
C GLU A 39 -26.07 15.03 -9.81
N THR A 40 -25.28 15.56 -8.86
CA THR A 40 -24.56 16.81 -9.06
C THR A 40 -23.10 16.64 -9.42
N ASN A 41 -22.53 15.43 -9.28
CA ASN A 41 -21.10 15.10 -9.35
C ASN A 41 -20.24 15.90 -8.34
N ASN A 42 -20.85 16.51 -7.33
CA ASN A 42 -20.11 17.23 -6.32
C ASN A 42 -19.48 16.28 -5.31
N ILE A 43 -18.25 16.60 -4.90
CA ILE A 43 -17.57 15.89 -3.83
C ILE A 43 -18.20 16.29 -2.49
N ILE A 44 -18.64 15.29 -1.73
CA ILE A 44 -19.30 15.47 -0.42
C ILE A 44 -18.28 15.34 0.72
N ALA A 45 -17.38 14.34 0.62
CA ALA A 45 -16.41 14.05 1.66
C ALA A 45 -15.15 13.38 1.09
N PHE A 46 -14.06 13.48 1.85
CA PHE A 46 -12.79 12.79 1.59
C PHE A 46 -12.35 11.96 2.80
N GLY A 47 -11.50 10.98 2.58
CA GLY A 47 -10.78 10.27 3.62
C GLY A 47 -11.68 9.55 4.62
N THR A 48 -11.40 9.73 5.89
CA THR A 48 -12.11 9.08 7.00
C THR A 48 -13.61 9.33 6.97
N GLU A 49 -14.06 10.53 6.57
CA GLU A 49 -15.50 10.83 6.48
C GLU A 49 -16.15 10.02 5.36
N ALA A 50 -15.55 9.98 4.17
CA ALA A 50 -16.05 9.17 3.06
C ALA A 50 -15.96 7.65 3.39
N TYR A 51 -14.89 7.20 4.03
CA TYR A 51 -14.70 5.80 4.44
C TYR A 51 -15.79 5.33 5.42
N ARG A 52 -16.23 6.18 6.34
CA ARG A 52 -17.33 5.86 7.28
C ARG A 52 -18.66 5.61 6.58
N MET A 53 -18.83 6.13 5.37
CA MET A 53 -20.04 5.97 4.56
C MET A 53 -20.07 4.66 3.78
N ILE A 54 -18.96 3.89 3.69
CA ILE A 54 -18.92 2.59 3.00
C ILE A 54 -19.97 1.66 3.61
N GLY A 55 -20.86 1.12 2.76
CA GLY A 55 -21.95 0.23 3.15
C GLY A 55 -23.12 0.90 3.89
N ARG A 56 -23.06 2.25 4.07
CA ARG A 56 -24.08 3.04 4.78
C ARG A 56 -24.47 4.32 4.04
N ALA A 57 -23.90 4.55 2.88
CA ALA A 57 -24.17 5.74 2.08
C ALA A 57 -25.64 5.76 1.60
N PRO A 58 -26.29 6.93 1.54
CA PRO A 58 -27.56 7.09 0.84
C PRO A 58 -27.47 6.68 -0.63
N SER A 59 -28.60 6.35 -1.27
CA SER A 59 -28.62 5.86 -2.66
C SER A 59 -28.09 6.86 -3.69
N ASN A 60 -28.18 8.16 -3.39
CA ASN A 60 -27.66 9.23 -4.23
C ASN A 60 -26.14 9.48 -4.04
N VAL A 61 -25.46 8.76 -3.14
CA VAL A 61 -24.02 8.94 -2.88
C VAL A 61 -23.25 7.72 -3.37
N SER A 62 -22.20 7.99 -4.17
CA SER A 62 -21.19 6.99 -4.57
C SER A 62 -19.94 7.14 -3.72
N ILE A 63 -19.41 6.03 -3.24
CA ILE A 63 -18.11 5.97 -2.60
C ILE A 63 -17.10 5.43 -3.62
N ILE A 64 -16.09 6.24 -3.93
CA ILE A 64 -15.13 5.96 -5.00
C ILE A 64 -13.73 5.87 -4.40
N ARG A 65 -12.97 4.86 -4.80
CA ARG A 65 -11.54 4.77 -4.60
C ARG A 65 -10.85 5.27 -5.88
N PRO A 66 -10.27 6.48 -5.89
CA PRO A 66 -9.66 7.03 -7.10
C PRO A 66 -8.35 6.34 -7.50
N LEU A 67 -7.83 5.51 -6.59
CA LEU A 67 -6.66 4.66 -6.77
C LEU A 67 -7.09 3.21 -6.53
N ALA A 68 -6.79 2.31 -7.46
CA ALA A 68 -7.04 0.88 -7.32
C ALA A 68 -5.89 0.07 -7.96
N GLN A 69 -5.54 -1.05 -7.36
CA GLN A 69 -4.48 -1.95 -7.86
C GLN A 69 -3.14 -1.26 -8.16
N GLY A 70 -2.81 -0.21 -7.38
CA GLY A 70 -1.60 0.57 -7.58
C GLY A 70 -1.67 1.61 -8.71
N GLU A 71 -2.78 1.66 -9.45
CA GLU A 71 -3.01 2.59 -10.56
C GLU A 71 -3.96 3.72 -10.18
N MET A 72 -3.83 4.86 -10.88
CA MET A 72 -4.75 5.99 -10.78
C MET A 72 -5.92 5.77 -11.73
N ILE A 73 -7.08 5.38 -11.17
CA ILE A 73 -8.29 5.10 -11.94
C ILE A 73 -9.04 6.39 -12.30
N ASP A 74 -9.04 7.36 -11.40
CA ASP A 74 -9.69 8.65 -11.60
C ASP A 74 -8.73 9.79 -11.24
N PHE A 75 -8.24 10.47 -12.29
CA PHE A 75 -7.28 11.56 -12.15
C PHE A 75 -7.87 12.78 -11.43
N ASP A 76 -9.09 13.17 -11.77
CA ASP A 76 -9.71 14.40 -11.27
C ASP A 76 -10.06 14.25 -9.78
N LEU A 77 -10.56 13.09 -9.40
CA LEU A 77 -10.82 12.79 -7.98
C LEU A 77 -9.52 12.65 -7.19
N THR A 78 -8.47 12.03 -7.76
CA THR A 78 -7.14 11.93 -7.12
C THR A 78 -6.56 13.33 -6.89
N ASN A 79 -6.60 14.20 -7.91
CA ASN A 79 -6.11 15.58 -7.80
C ASN A 79 -6.89 16.36 -6.74
N SER A 80 -8.22 16.26 -6.75
CA SER A 80 -9.09 16.94 -5.78
C SER A 80 -8.80 16.47 -4.34
N MET A 81 -8.61 15.17 -4.14
CA MET A 81 -8.27 14.55 -2.87
C MET A 81 -6.89 15.03 -2.37
N LEU A 82 -5.86 14.97 -3.20
CA LEU A 82 -4.52 15.43 -2.86
C LEU A 82 -4.51 16.91 -2.51
N ARG A 83 -5.18 17.74 -3.31
CA ARG A 83 -5.31 19.17 -3.05
C ARG A 83 -5.98 19.44 -1.71
N TYR A 84 -7.06 18.72 -1.40
CA TYR A 84 -7.74 18.82 -0.12
C TYR A 84 -6.80 18.47 1.04
N TYR A 85 -6.11 17.33 0.97
CA TYR A 85 -5.21 16.87 2.02
C TYR A 85 -4.00 17.80 2.22
N ILE A 86 -3.34 18.20 1.14
CA ILE A 86 -2.20 19.11 1.22
C ILE A 86 -2.63 20.46 1.77
N THR A 87 -3.78 20.99 1.33
CA THR A 87 -4.29 22.28 1.81
C THR A 87 -4.67 22.22 3.30
N SER A 88 -5.22 21.09 3.78
CA SER A 88 -5.57 20.92 5.20
C SER A 88 -4.35 20.94 6.12
N ILE A 89 -3.23 20.39 5.66
CA ILE A 89 -1.97 20.32 6.39
C ILE A 89 -1.24 21.66 6.37
N THR A 90 -1.27 22.33 5.24
CA THR A 90 -0.40 23.46 4.95
C THR A 90 -1.10 24.80 5.13
N GLY A 91 -2.45 24.80 5.16
CA GLY A 91 -3.28 26.01 5.26
C GLY A 91 -3.38 26.79 3.95
N LYS A 92 -4.34 27.72 3.87
CA LYS A 92 -4.63 28.49 2.65
C LYS A 92 -3.62 29.60 2.31
N ARG A 93 -2.69 29.95 3.18
CA ARG A 93 -1.73 31.04 3.00
C ARG A 93 -0.30 30.50 2.99
N PHE A 94 0.19 30.14 1.80
CA PHE A 94 1.59 29.81 1.61
C PHE A 94 2.43 31.02 1.23
N LEU A 95 3.24 31.52 2.15
CA LEU A 95 4.38 32.39 1.83
C LEU A 95 5.58 31.56 1.34
N ALA A 96 5.72 30.33 1.77
CA ALA A 96 6.75 29.40 1.29
C ALA A 96 6.11 28.09 0.82
N ARG A 97 6.12 27.84 -0.48
CA ARG A 97 5.63 26.58 -1.05
C ARG A 97 6.63 25.46 -0.72
N PRO A 98 6.23 24.38 0.01
CA PRO A 98 7.13 23.29 0.35
C PRO A 98 7.54 22.50 -0.90
N ARG A 99 8.68 21.83 -0.81
CA ARG A 99 9.08 20.79 -1.75
C ARG A 99 8.45 19.46 -1.31
N ALA A 100 8.27 18.53 -2.26
CA ALA A 100 7.82 17.19 -1.95
C ALA A 100 8.69 16.13 -2.62
N VAL A 101 8.84 14.99 -1.95
CA VAL A 101 9.22 13.71 -2.54
C VAL A 101 8.01 12.81 -2.44
N MET A 102 7.55 12.29 -3.57
CA MET A 102 6.38 11.44 -3.67
C MET A 102 6.78 10.07 -4.17
N ALA A 103 6.37 9.05 -3.45
CA ALA A 103 6.55 7.68 -3.89
C ALA A 103 5.56 7.33 -4.99
N VAL A 104 6.06 6.63 -6.01
CA VAL A 104 5.28 6.11 -7.13
C VAL A 104 5.55 4.61 -7.32
N PRO A 105 4.57 3.82 -7.78
CA PRO A 105 4.79 2.41 -8.10
C PRO A 105 5.92 2.23 -9.12
N SER A 106 6.61 1.09 -9.06
CA SER A 106 7.60 0.73 -10.06
C SER A 106 6.94 0.58 -11.42
N GLY A 107 7.55 1.15 -12.47
CA GLY A 107 7.02 1.04 -13.83
C GLY A 107 5.87 1.97 -14.22
N VAL A 108 5.55 2.97 -13.41
CA VAL A 108 4.58 4.04 -13.75
C VAL A 108 4.99 4.73 -15.06
N LYS A 109 4.03 4.91 -15.96
CA LYS A 109 4.26 5.53 -17.28
C LYS A 109 4.61 7.01 -17.15
N GLU A 110 5.45 7.50 -18.06
CA GLU A 110 5.90 8.91 -18.07
C GLU A 110 4.74 9.93 -18.10
N MET A 111 3.63 9.58 -18.74
CA MET A 111 2.45 10.45 -18.78
C MET A 111 1.78 10.57 -17.40
N GLU A 112 1.70 9.47 -16.68
CA GLU A 112 1.15 9.41 -15.30
C GLU A 112 2.06 10.15 -14.33
N LYS A 113 3.39 10.00 -14.46
CA LYS A 113 4.36 10.77 -13.67
C LYS A 113 4.16 12.27 -13.83
N LYS A 114 4.04 12.74 -15.06
CA LYS A 114 3.77 14.16 -15.37
C LYS A 114 2.44 14.62 -14.78
N ALA A 115 1.41 13.80 -14.88
CA ALA A 115 0.10 14.08 -14.32
C ALA A 115 0.17 14.24 -12.78
N LEU A 116 0.87 13.33 -12.09
CA LEU A 116 1.09 13.41 -10.64
C LEU A 116 1.86 14.66 -10.22
N VAL A 117 2.94 15.01 -10.95
CA VAL A 117 3.71 16.24 -10.68
C VAL A 117 2.84 17.49 -10.90
N SER A 118 2.00 17.52 -11.95
CA SER A 118 1.04 18.61 -12.17
C SER A 118 0.03 18.72 -11.04
N ALA A 119 -0.57 17.59 -10.61
CA ALA A 119 -1.50 17.55 -9.48
C ALA A 119 -0.89 18.12 -8.19
N MET A 120 0.38 17.79 -7.92
CA MET A 120 1.10 18.31 -6.77
C MET A 120 1.35 19.82 -6.87
N PHE A 121 1.66 20.33 -8.09
CA PHE A 121 1.82 21.76 -8.32
C PHE A 121 0.50 22.50 -8.09
N ASP A 122 -0.61 21.97 -8.60
CA ASP A 122 -1.96 22.51 -8.40
C ASP A 122 -2.39 22.48 -6.93
N ALA A 123 -1.92 21.47 -6.18
CA ALA A 123 -2.11 21.42 -4.73
C ALA A 123 -1.25 22.43 -3.94
N GLY A 124 -0.39 23.20 -4.61
CA GLY A 124 0.39 24.29 -4.00
C GLY A 124 1.83 23.94 -3.64
N LEU A 125 2.36 22.80 -4.08
CA LEU A 125 3.76 22.43 -3.87
C LEU A 125 4.66 23.11 -4.92
N ARG A 126 5.88 23.48 -4.53
CA ARG A 126 6.79 24.20 -5.43
C ARG A 126 7.58 23.28 -6.37
N ARG A 127 8.03 22.15 -5.82
CA ARG A 127 8.78 21.14 -6.54
C ARG A 127 8.36 19.79 -6.00
N THR A 128 7.95 18.89 -6.88
CA THR A 128 7.74 17.49 -6.57
C THR A 128 8.77 16.67 -7.32
N GLN A 129 9.45 15.78 -6.60
CA GLN A 129 10.35 14.80 -7.14
C GLN A 129 9.74 13.43 -6.89
N LEU A 130 9.86 12.53 -7.83
CA LEU A 130 9.32 11.19 -7.73
C LEU A 130 10.40 10.22 -7.27
N LEU A 131 10.02 9.26 -6.46
CA LEU A 131 10.86 8.20 -5.94
C LEU A 131 10.14 6.87 -6.16
N ASP A 132 10.83 5.88 -6.71
CA ASP A 132 10.31 4.54 -6.81
C ASP A 132 9.96 3.99 -5.41
N ARG A 133 8.76 3.39 -5.28
CA ARG A 133 8.24 2.92 -3.99
C ARG A 133 9.09 1.79 -3.41
N THR A 134 9.63 0.91 -4.25
CA THR A 134 10.51 -0.18 -3.79
C THR A 134 11.87 0.33 -3.34
N ILE A 135 12.41 1.37 -3.99
CA ILE A 135 13.60 2.09 -3.54
C ILE A 135 13.34 2.79 -2.20
N ALA A 136 12.20 3.48 -2.07
CA ALA A 136 11.80 4.11 -0.82
C ALA A 136 11.74 3.10 0.34
N ALA A 137 11.09 1.97 0.11
CA ALA A 137 10.98 0.89 1.08
C ALA A 137 12.34 0.31 1.47
N ALA A 138 13.20 0.02 0.48
CA ALA A 138 14.54 -0.53 0.68
C ALA A 138 15.46 0.40 1.50
N LEU A 139 15.35 1.72 1.30
CA LEU A 139 16.08 2.70 2.11
C LEU A 139 15.77 2.57 3.60
N VAL A 140 14.52 2.34 3.96
CA VAL A 140 14.08 2.22 5.35
C VAL A 140 14.42 0.84 5.91
N ALA A 141 14.21 -0.20 5.13
CA ALA A 141 14.59 -1.57 5.47
C ALA A 141 16.12 -1.78 5.59
N GLN A 142 16.92 -0.73 5.32
CA GLN A 142 18.39 -0.74 5.40
C GLN A 142 19.05 -1.80 4.52
N LEU A 143 18.46 -2.07 3.35
CA LEU A 143 19.02 -3.00 2.38
C LEU A 143 20.31 -2.45 1.75
N ASN A 144 21.27 -3.33 1.46
CA ASN A 144 22.57 -2.96 0.92
C ASN A 144 22.57 -2.83 -0.61
N PHE A 145 21.65 -2.04 -1.16
CA PHE A 145 21.43 -1.92 -2.61
C PHE A 145 22.12 -0.71 -3.26
N LEU A 146 22.74 0.18 -2.49
CA LEU A 146 23.42 1.36 -3.04
C LEU A 146 24.74 1.01 -3.72
N GLY A 147 25.34 -0.13 -3.37
CA GLY A 147 26.50 -0.73 -4.02
C GLY A 147 26.11 -1.85 -5.00
N SER A 148 27.09 -2.69 -5.36
CA SER A 148 26.94 -3.77 -6.33
C SER A 148 26.21 -5.02 -5.79
N TYR A 149 25.76 -5.02 -4.54
CA TYR A 149 25.05 -6.12 -3.91
C TYR A 149 23.56 -6.12 -4.31
N GLY A 150 23.06 -7.28 -4.75
CA GLY A 150 21.66 -7.48 -5.11
C GLY A 150 20.77 -7.62 -3.87
N SER A 151 19.71 -6.81 -3.78
CA SER A 151 18.74 -6.87 -2.68
C SER A 151 17.34 -7.05 -3.22
N LEU A 152 16.57 -8.02 -2.70
CA LEU A 152 15.18 -8.27 -3.09
C LEU A 152 14.23 -7.69 -2.04
N VAL A 153 13.29 -6.87 -2.51
CA VAL A 153 12.23 -6.25 -1.69
C VAL A 153 10.85 -6.52 -2.29
N ALA A 154 9.88 -6.74 -1.42
CA ALA A 154 8.45 -6.79 -1.76
C ALA A 154 7.71 -5.72 -0.97
N ASP A 155 7.14 -4.73 -1.64
CA ASP A 155 6.24 -3.75 -1.02
C ASP A 155 4.78 -4.18 -1.19
N MET A 156 4.22 -4.73 -0.13
CA MET A 156 2.87 -5.31 -0.09
C MET A 156 1.85 -4.27 0.33
N SER A 157 1.24 -3.62 -0.63
CA SER A 157 0.20 -2.61 -0.40
C SER A 157 -1.21 -3.22 -0.31
N ALA A 158 -2.24 -2.38 -0.25
CA ALA A 158 -3.63 -2.84 -0.32
C ALA A 158 -3.98 -3.36 -1.72
N GLY A 159 -3.58 -2.63 -2.77
CA GLY A 159 -3.96 -2.95 -4.15
C GLY A 159 -3.08 -3.96 -4.86
N GLY A 160 -1.94 -4.36 -4.29
CA GLY A 160 -1.01 -5.31 -4.90
C GLY A 160 0.33 -5.35 -4.20
N THR A 161 1.25 -6.12 -4.75
CA THR A 161 2.63 -6.26 -4.27
C THR A 161 3.60 -5.91 -5.37
N ASP A 162 4.44 -4.91 -5.14
CA ASP A 162 5.55 -4.55 -6.01
C ASP A 162 6.81 -5.29 -5.56
N LEU A 163 7.39 -6.07 -6.46
CA LEU A 163 8.60 -6.85 -6.27
C LEU A 163 9.75 -6.20 -7.04
N ALA A 164 10.89 -5.98 -6.40
CA ALA A 164 12.06 -5.43 -7.08
C ALA A 164 13.37 -6.03 -6.57
N VAL A 165 14.27 -6.30 -7.52
CA VAL A 165 15.69 -6.51 -7.25
C VAL A 165 16.41 -5.20 -7.48
N LEU A 166 17.08 -4.73 -6.46
CA LEU A 166 17.78 -3.46 -6.42
C LEU A 166 19.28 -3.68 -6.37
N CYS A 167 20.02 -2.89 -7.16
CA CYS A 167 21.48 -2.92 -7.20
C CYS A 167 22.01 -1.57 -7.71
N ASN A 168 23.14 -1.09 -7.21
CA ASN A 168 23.73 0.19 -7.59
C ASN A 168 22.77 1.39 -7.50
N GLY A 169 21.88 1.38 -6.53
CA GLY A 169 20.90 2.44 -6.32
C GLY A 169 19.74 2.45 -7.32
N ALA A 170 19.55 1.39 -8.09
CA ALA A 170 18.52 1.32 -9.15
C ALA A 170 17.75 0.00 -9.11
N VAL A 171 16.55 0.02 -9.71
CA VAL A 171 15.77 -1.19 -9.97
C VAL A 171 16.36 -1.95 -11.15
N THR A 172 16.78 -3.19 -10.93
CA THR A 172 17.36 -4.06 -11.96
C THR A 172 16.34 -5.01 -12.57
N VAL A 173 15.50 -5.62 -11.72
CA VAL A 173 14.38 -6.47 -12.12
C VAL A 173 13.17 -6.03 -11.33
N MET A 174 12.02 -5.97 -11.97
CA MET A 174 10.75 -5.67 -11.30
C MET A 174 9.61 -6.56 -11.80
N SER A 175 8.65 -6.76 -10.94
CA SER A 175 7.34 -7.35 -11.25
C SER A 175 6.31 -6.84 -10.26
N SER A 176 5.06 -6.73 -10.69
CA SER A 176 3.94 -6.48 -9.80
C SER A 176 3.01 -7.69 -9.79
N VAL A 177 2.58 -8.08 -8.59
CA VAL A 177 1.64 -9.18 -8.38
C VAL A 177 0.32 -8.60 -7.91
N PRO A 178 -0.83 -8.98 -8.51
CA PRO A 178 -2.13 -8.46 -8.10
C PRO A 178 -2.62 -9.13 -6.81
N VAL A 179 -1.77 -9.19 -5.80
CA VAL A 179 -2.08 -9.70 -4.46
C VAL A 179 -1.67 -8.67 -3.44
N GLY A 180 -2.65 -8.15 -2.72
CA GLY A 180 -2.48 -7.18 -1.66
C GLY A 180 -3.58 -7.31 -0.61
N GLY A 181 -3.65 -6.33 0.30
CA GLY A 181 -4.61 -6.34 1.41
C GLY A 181 -6.06 -6.50 0.98
N ASP A 182 -6.47 -5.80 -0.07
CA ASP A 182 -7.84 -5.83 -0.60
C ASP A 182 -8.18 -7.19 -1.23
N HIS A 183 -7.21 -7.85 -1.87
CA HIS A 183 -7.40 -9.18 -2.45
C HIS A 183 -7.61 -10.25 -1.39
N PHE A 184 -6.91 -10.14 -0.26
CA PHE A 184 -7.17 -10.98 0.91
C PHE A 184 -8.58 -10.75 1.47
N ASP A 185 -9.03 -9.49 1.56
CA ASP A 185 -10.38 -9.16 2.03
C ASP A 185 -11.46 -9.74 1.12
N ASP A 186 -11.28 -9.62 -0.19
CA ASP A 186 -12.17 -10.21 -1.19
C ASP A 186 -12.22 -11.74 -1.09
N SER A 187 -11.09 -12.38 -0.80
CA SER A 187 -11.03 -13.83 -0.62
C SER A 187 -11.80 -14.26 0.63
N VAL A 188 -11.70 -13.52 1.73
CA VAL A 188 -12.50 -13.73 2.94
C VAL A 188 -14.00 -13.58 2.64
N ILE A 189 -14.41 -12.52 1.93
CA ILE A 189 -15.82 -12.30 1.54
C ILE A 189 -16.32 -13.47 0.71
N ARG A 190 -15.57 -13.88 -0.32
CA ARG A 190 -15.95 -15.00 -1.21
C ARG A 190 -16.06 -16.32 -0.45
N TYR A 191 -15.12 -16.60 0.45
CA TYR A 191 -15.11 -17.82 1.25
C TYR A 191 -16.32 -17.91 2.17
N LEU A 192 -16.60 -16.87 2.97
CA LEU A 192 -17.72 -16.85 3.89
C LEU A 192 -19.06 -16.89 3.15
N ARG A 193 -19.15 -16.24 1.99
CA ARG A 193 -20.32 -16.33 1.11
C ARG A 193 -20.54 -17.76 0.61
N LYS A 194 -19.49 -18.43 0.14
CA LYS A 194 -19.58 -19.77 -0.46
C LYS A 194 -19.82 -20.85 0.58
N LYS A 195 -19.09 -20.82 1.69
CA LYS A 195 -19.13 -21.90 2.71
C LYS A 195 -20.30 -21.74 3.69
N HIS A 196 -20.63 -20.51 4.07
CA HIS A 196 -21.59 -20.22 5.15
C HIS A 196 -22.86 -19.51 4.69
N ASN A 197 -22.98 -19.16 3.39
CA ASN A 197 -24.03 -18.29 2.87
C ASN A 197 -24.12 -16.96 3.63
N LEU A 198 -22.98 -16.46 4.11
CA LEU A 198 -22.88 -15.25 4.90
C LEU A 198 -22.24 -14.14 4.07
N LEU A 199 -23.00 -13.06 3.82
CA LEU A 199 -22.51 -11.86 3.15
C LEU A 199 -22.06 -10.85 4.20
N ILE A 200 -20.77 -10.52 4.17
CA ILE A 200 -20.14 -9.48 5.00
C ILE A 200 -19.68 -8.31 4.13
N GLY A 201 -19.48 -7.14 4.74
CA GLY A 201 -18.91 -5.97 4.06
C GLY A 201 -17.39 -5.93 4.17
N GLU A 202 -16.74 -5.08 3.34
CA GLU A 202 -15.28 -4.88 3.26
C GLU A 202 -14.64 -4.66 4.64
N ARG A 203 -15.20 -3.78 5.47
CA ARG A 203 -14.67 -3.48 6.81
C ARG A 203 -14.67 -4.68 7.75
N THR A 204 -15.70 -5.53 7.64
CA THR A 204 -15.76 -6.77 8.42
C THR A 204 -14.74 -7.77 7.92
N ALA A 205 -14.55 -7.87 6.59
CA ALA A 205 -13.56 -8.75 5.99
C ALA A 205 -12.13 -8.35 6.41
N GLU A 206 -11.80 -7.06 6.36
CA GLU A 206 -10.52 -6.54 6.84
C GLU A 206 -10.28 -6.90 8.31
N GLN A 207 -11.30 -6.74 9.17
CA GLN A 207 -11.21 -7.10 10.58
C GLN A 207 -10.99 -8.62 10.77
N VAL A 208 -11.70 -9.46 10.02
CA VAL A 208 -11.53 -10.92 10.01
C VAL A 208 -10.11 -11.30 9.56
N LYS A 209 -9.63 -10.73 8.45
CA LYS A 209 -8.26 -10.92 7.96
C LYS A 209 -7.22 -10.55 9.01
N MET A 210 -7.35 -9.38 9.63
CA MET A 210 -6.40 -8.90 10.64
C MET A 210 -6.39 -9.78 11.90
N THR A 211 -7.54 -10.34 12.28
CA THR A 211 -7.67 -11.14 13.52
C THR A 211 -7.35 -12.61 13.29
N LEU A 212 -7.86 -13.22 12.22
CA LEU A 212 -7.79 -14.67 11.97
C LEU A 212 -6.83 -15.03 10.84
N GLY A 213 -6.53 -14.11 9.91
CA GLY A 213 -5.75 -14.37 8.71
C GLY A 213 -4.36 -14.89 9.01
N GLY A 214 -3.88 -15.78 8.14
CA GLY A 214 -2.53 -16.33 8.20
C GLY A 214 -2.15 -17.03 6.90
N ALA A 215 -0.86 -16.99 6.58
CA ALA A 215 -0.25 -17.78 5.51
C ALA A 215 0.09 -19.19 5.96
N VAL A 216 0.04 -19.44 7.26
CA VAL A 216 0.17 -20.76 7.90
C VAL A 216 -0.94 -20.95 8.92
N ARG A 217 -1.26 -22.20 9.25
CA ARG A 217 -2.25 -22.51 10.31
C ARG A 217 -1.75 -22.01 11.67
N ARG A 218 -2.64 -21.40 12.43
CA ARG A 218 -2.31 -20.91 13.78
C ARG A 218 -2.42 -22.04 14.82
N ASN A 219 -1.47 -22.08 15.73
CA ASN A 219 -1.52 -22.98 16.89
C ASN A 219 -1.18 -22.18 18.16
N PRO A 220 -2.13 -22.00 19.11
CA PRO A 220 -3.53 -22.46 19.08
C PRO A 220 -4.37 -21.71 18.02
N LYS A 221 -5.49 -22.34 17.63
CA LYS A 221 -6.49 -21.69 16.76
C LYS A 221 -7.07 -20.46 17.44
N VAL A 222 -7.28 -19.42 16.64
CA VAL A 222 -7.99 -18.20 17.05
C VAL A 222 -9.41 -18.26 16.48
N VAL A 223 -10.38 -17.80 17.25
CA VAL A 223 -11.80 -17.74 16.84
C VAL A 223 -12.34 -16.35 16.97
N MET A 224 -13.34 -16.00 16.15
CA MET A 224 -13.99 -14.71 16.14
C MET A 224 -15.44 -14.85 15.71
N ASP A 225 -16.35 -14.12 16.39
CA ASP A 225 -17.74 -14.02 15.98
C ASP A 225 -17.88 -12.98 14.86
N VAL A 226 -18.43 -13.43 13.73
CA VAL A 226 -18.62 -12.62 12.52
C VAL A 226 -20.11 -12.50 12.21
N THR A 227 -20.59 -11.26 12.16
CA THR A 227 -22.00 -10.96 11.84
C THR A 227 -22.12 -10.47 10.41
N GLY A 228 -23.05 -11.05 9.67
CA GLY A 228 -23.36 -10.68 8.28
C GLY A 228 -24.82 -10.95 7.94
N ARG A 229 -25.18 -10.78 6.67
CA ARG A 229 -26.50 -11.13 6.15
C ARG A 229 -26.50 -12.57 5.65
N ASN A 230 -27.39 -13.40 6.17
CA ASN A 230 -27.60 -14.73 5.63
C ASN A 230 -28.30 -14.63 4.26
N LEU A 231 -27.71 -15.20 3.22
CA LEU A 231 -28.22 -15.11 1.86
C LEU A 231 -29.44 -15.97 1.59
N ILE A 232 -29.72 -16.96 2.46
CA ILE A 232 -30.91 -17.83 2.32
C ILE A 232 -32.13 -17.15 2.96
N SER A 233 -32.00 -16.67 4.19
CA SER A 233 -33.10 -16.07 4.95
C SER A 233 -33.24 -14.56 4.77
N GLY A 234 -32.19 -13.88 4.28
CA GLY A 234 -32.10 -12.43 4.20
C GLY A 234 -31.86 -11.73 5.55
N LEU A 235 -31.87 -12.46 6.65
CA LEU A 235 -31.76 -11.93 8.01
C LEU A 235 -30.31 -11.83 8.49
N PRO A 236 -30.01 -10.96 9.48
CA PRO A 236 -28.72 -10.96 10.16
C PRO A 236 -28.42 -12.34 10.80
N LYS A 237 -27.18 -12.79 10.68
CA LYS A 237 -26.69 -14.03 11.28
C LYS A 237 -25.27 -13.82 11.81
N THR A 238 -25.01 -14.32 13.00
CA THR A 238 -23.66 -14.38 13.60
C THR A 238 -23.16 -15.80 13.57
N LEU A 239 -21.88 -15.99 13.19
CA LEU A 239 -21.19 -17.28 13.17
C LEU A 239 -19.83 -17.11 13.84
N THR A 240 -19.42 -18.12 14.60
CA THR A 240 -18.04 -18.23 15.09
C THR A 240 -17.20 -18.85 13.98
N ILE A 241 -16.19 -18.11 13.52
CA ILE A 241 -15.25 -18.51 12.46
C ILE A 241 -13.89 -18.73 13.11
N ASP A 242 -13.14 -19.73 12.66
CA ASP A 242 -11.79 -20.00 13.15
C ASP A 242 -10.70 -19.61 12.15
N SER A 243 -9.45 -19.55 12.62
CA SER A 243 -8.29 -19.16 11.81
C SER A 243 -7.94 -20.18 10.71
N ASP A 244 -8.33 -21.45 10.86
CA ASP A 244 -8.09 -22.46 9.82
C ASP A 244 -8.98 -22.20 8.59
N GLU A 245 -10.22 -21.76 8.83
CA GLU A 245 -11.13 -21.36 7.75
C GLU A 245 -10.60 -20.18 6.98
N ILE A 246 -10.02 -19.20 7.66
CA ILE A 246 -9.46 -18.02 6.99
C ILE A 246 -8.13 -18.35 6.30
N TYR A 247 -7.32 -19.25 6.85
CA TYR A 247 -6.17 -19.82 6.14
C TYR A 247 -6.61 -20.46 4.81
N GLU A 248 -7.67 -21.29 4.80
CA GLU A 248 -8.22 -21.88 3.57
C GLU A 248 -8.69 -20.82 2.55
N ALA A 249 -9.20 -19.68 3.04
CA ALA A 249 -9.64 -18.58 2.19
C ALA A 249 -8.46 -17.85 1.52
N LEU A 250 -7.28 -17.82 2.15
CA LEU A 250 -6.15 -16.99 1.74
C LEU A 250 -5.03 -17.76 1.02
N VAL A 251 -5.02 -19.09 1.11
CA VAL A 251 -3.91 -19.93 0.62
C VAL A 251 -3.61 -19.71 -0.88
N ASP A 252 -4.63 -19.53 -1.70
CA ASP A 252 -4.45 -19.31 -3.14
C ASP A 252 -3.74 -17.96 -3.41
N ASN A 253 -4.10 -16.90 -2.70
CA ASN A 253 -3.43 -15.61 -2.80
C ASN A 253 -1.96 -15.69 -2.33
N VAL A 254 -1.70 -16.43 -1.25
CA VAL A 254 -0.33 -16.63 -0.75
C VAL A 254 0.51 -17.37 -1.77
N ASN A 255 -0.04 -18.42 -2.40
CA ASN A 255 0.66 -19.17 -3.46
C ASN A 255 0.96 -18.28 -4.67
N GLU A 256 -0.01 -17.46 -5.13
CA GLU A 256 0.19 -16.52 -6.24
C GLU A 256 1.30 -15.51 -5.93
N LEU A 257 1.38 -15.02 -4.68
CA LEU A 257 2.47 -14.15 -4.24
C LEU A 257 3.83 -14.87 -4.30
N ILE A 258 3.92 -16.10 -3.81
CA ILE A 258 5.14 -16.91 -3.82
C ILE A 258 5.60 -17.17 -5.25
N GLU A 259 4.70 -17.52 -6.15
CA GLU A 259 4.98 -17.69 -7.58
C GLU A 259 5.52 -16.39 -8.19
N GLY A 260 4.94 -15.23 -7.84
CA GLY A 260 5.45 -13.94 -8.29
C GLY A 260 6.87 -13.65 -7.82
N VAL A 261 7.21 -13.98 -6.57
CA VAL A 261 8.59 -13.86 -6.05
C VAL A 261 9.54 -14.78 -6.81
N GLN A 262 9.14 -16.03 -7.04
CA GLN A 262 9.93 -17.00 -7.79
C GLN A 262 10.24 -16.49 -9.22
N VAL A 263 9.26 -15.97 -9.93
CA VAL A 263 9.44 -15.39 -11.29
C VAL A 263 10.46 -14.24 -11.28
N VAL A 264 10.47 -13.40 -10.25
CA VAL A 264 11.46 -12.31 -10.13
C VAL A 264 12.87 -12.88 -9.92
N ILE A 265 13.03 -13.90 -9.07
CA ILE A 265 14.32 -14.54 -8.83
C ILE A 265 14.84 -15.21 -10.12
N GLU A 266 13.98 -15.93 -10.85
CA GLU A 266 14.32 -16.59 -12.12
C GLU A 266 14.78 -15.62 -13.21
N ARG A 267 14.22 -14.40 -13.22
CA ARG A 267 14.59 -13.32 -14.17
C ARG A 267 15.83 -12.54 -13.74
N THR A 268 16.31 -12.77 -12.53
CA THR A 268 17.44 -12.04 -11.95
C THR A 268 18.75 -12.56 -12.50
N PRO A 269 19.71 -11.67 -12.89
CA PRO A 269 21.05 -12.09 -13.29
C PRO A 269 21.72 -12.97 -12.24
N PRO A 270 22.49 -14.02 -12.65
CA PRO A 270 23.04 -15.04 -11.72
C PRO A 270 23.82 -14.48 -10.53
N GLN A 271 24.60 -13.41 -10.72
CA GLN A 271 25.37 -12.78 -9.64
C GLN A 271 24.47 -12.17 -8.57
N LEU A 272 23.42 -11.45 -9.00
CA LEU A 272 22.45 -10.86 -8.07
C LEU A 272 21.54 -11.92 -7.45
N ALA A 273 21.25 -13.00 -8.16
CA ALA A 273 20.49 -14.12 -7.61
C ALA A 273 21.27 -14.82 -6.47
N SER A 274 22.60 -14.91 -6.58
CA SER A 274 23.44 -15.41 -5.49
C SER A 274 23.36 -14.52 -4.24
N ASP A 275 23.39 -13.20 -4.43
CA ASP A 275 23.25 -12.25 -3.32
C ASP A 275 21.88 -12.39 -2.64
N ILE A 276 20.81 -12.59 -3.44
CA ILE A 276 19.44 -12.80 -2.92
C ILE A 276 19.36 -14.12 -2.15
N PHE A 277 20.05 -15.16 -2.61
CA PHE A 277 20.03 -16.44 -1.91
C PHE A 277 20.64 -16.33 -0.49
N GLU A 278 21.63 -15.46 -0.30
CA GLU A 278 22.23 -15.17 1.00
C GLU A 278 21.44 -14.12 1.80
N GLY A 279 21.10 -13.00 1.17
CA GLY A 279 20.46 -11.85 1.82
C GLY A 279 18.94 -11.98 1.99
N GLY A 280 18.30 -12.81 1.17
CA GLY A 280 16.89 -13.12 1.22
C GLY A 280 15.96 -12.02 0.67
N LEU A 281 14.68 -12.16 1.03
CA LEU A 281 13.59 -11.24 0.69
C LEU A 281 13.22 -10.40 1.92
N THR A 282 13.06 -9.11 1.72
CA THR A 282 12.50 -8.22 2.73
C THR A 282 11.10 -7.77 2.35
N LEU A 283 10.12 -8.04 3.21
CA LEU A 283 8.73 -7.65 3.06
C LEU A 283 8.49 -6.29 3.70
N THR A 284 7.81 -5.41 2.99
CA THR A 284 7.35 -4.08 3.45
C THR A 284 5.88 -3.88 3.11
N GLY A 285 5.30 -2.75 3.52
CA GLY A 285 3.88 -2.47 3.29
C GLY A 285 2.95 -3.11 4.31
N GLY A 286 1.70 -2.65 4.35
CA GLY A 286 0.75 -3.06 5.39
C GLY A 286 0.30 -4.52 5.33
N ALA A 287 0.25 -5.11 4.13
CA ALA A 287 -0.18 -6.50 3.94
C ALA A 287 0.91 -7.52 4.32
N SER A 288 2.18 -7.10 4.44
CA SER A 288 3.28 -7.94 4.90
C SER A 288 3.13 -8.48 6.32
N GLY A 289 2.25 -7.86 7.12
CA GLY A 289 1.94 -8.29 8.48
C GLY A 289 1.01 -9.51 8.59
N LEU A 290 0.66 -10.17 7.49
CA LEU A 290 -0.13 -11.41 7.53
C LEU A 290 0.65 -12.48 8.32
N TYR A 291 -0.03 -13.07 9.30
CA TYR A 291 0.60 -14.05 10.21
C TYR A 291 1.28 -15.20 9.45
N GLY A 292 2.55 -15.46 9.76
CA GLY A 292 3.32 -16.57 9.19
C GLY A 292 3.71 -16.40 7.73
N LEU A 293 3.56 -15.19 7.13
CA LEU A 293 3.84 -14.99 5.70
C LEU A 293 5.33 -15.09 5.40
N ALA A 294 6.18 -14.46 6.20
CA ALA A 294 7.62 -14.51 5.97
C ALA A 294 8.18 -15.93 6.13
N GLU A 295 7.71 -16.64 7.15
CA GLU A 295 8.05 -18.05 7.40
C GLU A 295 7.59 -18.93 6.23
N CYS A 296 6.35 -18.77 5.76
CA CYS A 296 5.81 -19.54 4.65
C CYS A 296 6.62 -19.34 3.36
N ILE A 297 6.95 -18.08 3.01
CA ILE A 297 7.78 -17.77 1.83
C ILE A 297 9.18 -18.37 1.98
N SER A 298 9.81 -18.23 3.17
CA SER A 298 11.13 -18.78 3.45
C SER A 298 11.16 -20.29 3.32
N ASP A 299 10.12 -20.96 3.84
CA ASP A 299 10.02 -22.42 3.78
C ASP A 299 9.83 -22.96 2.37
N VAL A 300 9.09 -22.25 1.52
CA VAL A 300 8.84 -22.68 0.14
C VAL A 300 10.01 -22.37 -0.77
N LEU A 301 10.52 -21.13 -0.73
CA LEU A 301 11.58 -20.68 -1.66
C LEU A 301 13.00 -21.01 -1.18
N LYS A 302 13.16 -21.45 0.07
CA LYS A 302 14.45 -21.76 0.69
C LYS A 302 15.44 -20.59 0.69
N ILE A 303 14.92 -19.37 0.81
CA ILE A 303 15.68 -18.13 1.02
C ILE A 303 15.25 -17.50 2.35
N PRO A 304 16.14 -16.75 3.04
CA PRO A 304 15.71 -15.96 4.19
C PRO A 304 14.59 -15.00 3.82
N CYS A 305 13.58 -14.87 4.67
CA CYS A 305 12.51 -13.90 4.47
C CYS A 305 12.20 -13.19 5.80
N GLN A 306 12.10 -11.87 5.76
CA GLN A 306 11.82 -11.06 6.94
C GLN A 306 10.88 -9.92 6.65
N VAL A 307 10.13 -9.49 7.67
CA VAL A 307 9.32 -8.27 7.61
C VAL A 307 10.16 -7.10 8.15
N ALA A 308 10.21 -6.01 7.39
CA ALA A 308 10.93 -4.81 7.81
C ALA A 308 10.32 -4.20 9.08
N GLN A 309 11.16 -3.56 9.89
CA GLN A 309 10.67 -2.70 10.96
C GLN A 309 9.84 -1.56 10.36
N ASP A 310 8.73 -1.20 11.00
CA ASP A 310 7.80 -0.17 10.51
C ASP A 310 7.31 -0.41 9.06
N ALA A 311 7.12 -1.68 8.68
CA ALA A 311 6.83 -2.12 7.31
C ALA A 311 5.76 -1.27 6.61
N LYS A 312 4.67 -0.93 7.29
CA LYS A 312 3.57 -0.12 6.74
C LYS A 312 3.93 1.34 6.44
N ASP A 313 5.04 1.84 7.00
CA ASP A 313 5.47 3.22 6.85
C ASP A 313 6.79 3.35 6.06
N CYS A 314 7.37 2.21 5.64
CA CYS A 314 8.65 2.18 4.92
C CYS A 314 8.67 3.15 3.74
N VAL A 315 7.63 3.18 2.93
CA VAL A 315 7.56 4.03 1.73
C VAL A 315 7.63 5.52 2.09
N VAL A 316 6.75 5.99 2.98
CA VAL A 316 6.73 7.42 3.36
C VAL A 316 7.99 7.83 4.12
N LEU A 317 8.55 6.93 4.95
CA LEU A 317 9.81 7.17 5.66
C LEU A 317 11.01 7.16 4.70
N GLY A 318 10.97 6.40 3.59
CA GLY A 318 11.93 6.45 2.52
C GLY A 318 11.95 7.80 1.82
N CYS A 319 10.79 8.35 1.50
CA CYS A 319 10.65 9.74 1.02
C CYS A 319 11.26 10.73 2.02
N ALA A 320 11.05 10.52 3.32
CA ALA A 320 11.63 11.35 4.37
C ALA A 320 13.17 11.28 4.38
N LYS A 321 13.78 10.09 4.22
CA LYS A 321 15.23 9.95 4.16
C LYS A 321 15.84 10.74 3.00
N VAL A 322 15.21 10.71 1.83
CA VAL A 322 15.62 11.51 0.66
C VAL A 322 15.51 13.01 0.93
N LEU A 323 14.44 13.46 1.59
CA LEU A 323 14.27 14.87 1.99
C LEU A 323 15.32 15.34 3.01
N MET A 324 15.80 14.44 3.86
CA MET A 324 16.85 14.77 4.85
C MET A 324 18.24 14.85 4.21
N ASN A 325 18.51 14.08 3.16
CA ASN A 325 19.78 14.08 2.44
C ASN A 325 19.62 14.22 0.91
N PRO A 326 19.07 15.36 0.43
CA PRO A 326 18.72 15.52 -0.99
C PRO A 326 19.93 15.56 -1.92
N ALA A 327 21.12 15.94 -1.43
CA ALA A 327 22.34 15.98 -2.23
C ALA A 327 22.90 14.55 -2.46
N GLY A 328 22.99 13.76 -1.39
CA GLY A 328 23.53 12.39 -1.46
C GLY A 328 22.60 11.38 -2.14
N MET A 329 21.28 11.66 -2.16
CA MET A 329 20.28 10.75 -2.71
C MET A 329 19.64 11.24 -4.01
N ARG A 330 20.21 12.28 -4.63
CA ARG A 330 19.65 12.84 -5.87
C ARG A 330 19.58 11.84 -7.03
N HIS A 331 20.48 10.89 -7.07
CA HIS A 331 20.55 9.87 -8.10
C HIS A 331 19.42 8.83 -8.02
N LEU A 332 18.75 8.72 -6.86
CA LEU A 332 17.58 7.85 -6.64
C LEU A 332 16.27 8.46 -7.13
N LEU A 333 16.27 9.78 -7.39
CA LEU A 333 15.08 10.51 -7.77
C LEU A 333 14.91 10.51 -9.29
N GLU A 334 13.71 10.22 -9.72
CA GLU A 334 13.32 10.38 -11.10
C GLU A 334 13.15 11.86 -11.42
N ARG A 335 13.51 12.24 -12.66
CA ARG A 335 13.27 13.58 -13.17
C ARG A 335 11.80 13.62 -13.62
N GLY A 336 10.98 14.37 -12.89
CA GLY A 336 9.61 14.66 -13.29
C GLY A 336 9.56 15.64 -14.44
#